data_d47d04ad48e1f0851a506ef629f435a8
#
_entry.id   d47d04ad48e1f0851a506ef629f435a8
#
_cell.length_a   1.000
_cell.length_b   1.000
_cell.length_c   1.000
_cell.angle_alpha   90.00
_cell.angle_beta   90.00
_cell.angle_gamma   90.00
#
_symmetry.space_group_name_H-M   'P 1'
#
loop_
_entity.id
_entity.type
_entity.pdbx_description
1 polymer ?
#
loop_
_entity_poly.entity_id
_entity_poly.type
_entity_poly.pdbx_seq_one_letter_code
_entity_poly.pdbx_strand_id
1 'polypeptide(L)'
;MRRSVPSFAAMLGLAALSLATPRAAAQTVTLGGTTISHKGLVGVGRIPAAERDKFGETFGSLSGLALDLRTWRRAADGTYTGTLYAQPDRGITRVGAATNYTPRTHRLDLSFTPAP
;
A
#
# COMPACT_ATOMS: atom_id res chain seq x y z
N MET A 1 64.50 34.19 -17.67
CA MET A 1 63.29 34.02 -18.47
C MET A 1 62.45 32.91 -17.85
N ARG A 2 61.39 33.24 -17.05
CA ARG A 2 60.45 32.27 -16.52
C ARG A 2 59.15 32.42 -17.32
N ARG A 3 58.73 31.32 -18.00
CA ARG A 3 57.47 31.25 -18.73
C ARG A 3 56.38 30.78 -17.77
N SER A 4 55.38 31.61 -17.57
CA SER A 4 54.15 31.30 -16.83
C SER A 4 53.17 30.50 -17.74
N VAL A 5 52.67 29.37 -17.25
CA VAL A 5 51.66 28.54 -17.91
C VAL A 5 50.28 28.91 -17.29
N PRO A 6 49.26 29.23 -18.08
CA PRO A 6 47.93 29.48 -17.53
C PRO A 6 47.20 28.17 -17.19
N SER A 7 46.73 28.05 -15.92
CA SER A 7 45.82 26.98 -15.50
C SER A 7 44.44 27.21 -16.05
N PHE A 8 43.98 26.32 -16.90
CA PHE A 8 42.57 26.22 -17.29
C PHE A 8 41.81 25.44 -16.20
N ALA A 9 40.97 26.12 -15.44
CA ALA A 9 40.00 25.50 -14.54
C ALA A 9 38.77 25.09 -15.35
N ALA A 10 38.62 23.79 -15.60
CA ALA A 10 37.41 23.24 -16.21
C ALA A 10 36.29 23.15 -15.12
N MET A 11 35.28 24.01 -15.20
CA MET A 11 34.06 23.88 -14.43
C MET A 11 33.19 22.75 -15.02
N LEU A 12 33.11 21.62 -14.32
CA LEU A 12 32.15 20.57 -14.62
C LEU A 12 30.78 20.97 -14.04
N GLY A 13 29.89 21.43 -14.89
CA GLY A 13 28.50 21.67 -14.51
C GLY A 13 27.74 20.33 -14.38
N LEU A 14 27.39 19.98 -13.14
CA LEU A 14 26.53 18.84 -12.85
C LEU A 14 25.07 19.20 -13.18
N ALA A 15 24.57 18.80 -14.34
CA ALA A 15 23.17 18.93 -14.69
C ALA A 15 22.37 17.86 -13.90
N ALA A 16 21.63 18.29 -12.88
CA ALA A 16 20.68 17.42 -12.16
C ALA A 16 19.51 17.10 -13.09
N LEU A 17 19.47 15.89 -13.65
CA LEU A 17 18.31 15.37 -14.35
C LEU A 17 17.24 15.03 -13.29
N SER A 18 16.23 15.88 -13.18
CA SER A 18 15.03 15.60 -12.37
C SER A 18 14.23 14.50 -13.10
N LEU A 19 14.34 13.26 -12.64
CA LEU A 19 13.46 12.16 -13.06
C LEU A 19 12.05 12.43 -12.49
N ALA A 20 11.22 13.12 -13.26
CA ALA A 20 9.80 13.19 -12.99
C ALA A 20 9.20 11.79 -13.16
N THR A 21 8.85 11.13 -12.05
CA THR A 21 8.10 9.87 -12.09
C THR A 21 6.76 10.12 -12.77
N PRO A 22 6.40 9.38 -13.83
CA PRO A 22 5.10 9.55 -14.46
C PRO A 22 4.02 9.18 -13.45
N ARG A 23 3.17 10.16 -13.10
CA ARG A 23 1.95 9.89 -12.37
C ARG A 23 1.06 9.04 -13.26
N ALA A 24 0.59 7.88 -12.76
CA ALA A 24 -0.36 7.06 -13.49
C ALA A 24 -1.59 7.92 -13.83
N ALA A 25 -1.88 8.07 -15.12
CA ALA A 25 -3.04 8.82 -15.57
C ALA A 25 -4.31 8.13 -15.05
N ALA A 26 -5.27 8.91 -14.56
CA ALA A 26 -6.56 8.39 -14.13
C ALA A 26 -7.25 7.70 -15.32
N GLN A 27 -7.50 6.41 -15.22
CA GLN A 27 -8.31 5.67 -16.19
C GLN A 27 -9.78 5.80 -15.83
N THR A 28 -10.58 6.21 -16.81
CA THR A 28 -12.02 6.36 -16.65
C THR A 28 -12.74 5.34 -17.53
N VAL A 29 -13.67 4.59 -16.93
CA VAL A 29 -14.49 3.59 -17.62
C VAL A 29 -15.96 3.88 -17.31
N THR A 30 -16.84 3.83 -18.31
CA THR A 30 -18.30 3.93 -18.13
C THR A 30 -18.91 2.55 -18.32
N LEU A 31 -19.60 2.06 -17.29
CA LEU A 31 -20.30 0.78 -17.30
C LEU A 31 -21.74 0.99 -16.81
N GLY A 32 -22.72 0.55 -17.60
CA GLY A 32 -24.13 0.64 -17.22
C GLY A 32 -24.61 2.05 -16.83
N GLY A 33 -24.07 3.10 -17.46
CA GLY A 33 -24.38 4.50 -17.15
C GLY A 33 -23.63 5.09 -15.95
N THR A 34 -22.82 4.28 -15.25
CA THR A 34 -21.97 4.74 -14.13
C THR A 34 -20.54 4.95 -14.59
N THR A 35 -20.00 6.15 -14.35
CA THR A 35 -18.61 6.48 -14.66
C THR A 35 -17.72 6.20 -13.46
N ILE A 36 -16.72 5.33 -13.66
CA ILE A 36 -15.73 4.93 -12.66
C ILE A 36 -14.38 5.51 -13.06
N SER A 37 -13.76 6.30 -12.19
CA SER A 37 -12.42 6.86 -12.40
C SER A 37 -11.42 6.22 -11.45
N HIS A 38 -10.42 5.54 -12.00
CA HIS A 38 -9.29 5.02 -11.24
C HIS A 38 -8.25 6.13 -11.04
N LYS A 39 -8.03 6.52 -9.81
CA LYS A 39 -7.15 7.65 -9.45
C LYS A 39 -5.71 7.24 -9.09
N GLY A 40 -5.33 6.00 -9.35
CA GLY A 40 -4.05 5.45 -8.96
C GLY A 40 -4.04 4.88 -7.54
N LEU A 41 -2.85 4.45 -7.10
CA LEU A 41 -2.63 3.98 -5.74
C LEU A 41 -2.43 5.18 -4.82
N VAL A 42 -3.33 5.37 -3.88
CA VAL A 42 -3.34 6.52 -2.95
C VAL A 42 -2.87 6.17 -1.54
N GLY A 43 -2.50 4.92 -1.31
CA GLY A 43 -1.91 4.47 -0.05
C GLY A 43 -1.88 2.95 0.07
N VAL A 44 -1.10 2.47 1.04
CA VAL A 44 -0.94 1.04 1.34
C VAL A 44 -0.89 0.85 2.84
N GLY A 45 -1.73 -0.03 3.37
CA GLY A 45 -1.61 -0.57 4.72
C GLY A 45 -0.92 -1.93 4.69
N ARG A 46 -0.11 -2.25 5.70
CA ARG A 46 0.57 -3.54 5.81
C ARG A 46 0.51 -4.05 7.25
N ILE A 47 0.21 -5.33 7.40
CA ILE A 47 0.43 -6.07 8.64
C ILE A 47 1.74 -6.83 8.47
N PRO A 48 2.75 -6.65 9.35
CA PRO A 48 4.00 -7.39 9.27
C PRO A 48 3.74 -8.90 9.28
N ALA A 49 4.50 -9.67 8.50
CA ALA A 49 4.32 -11.12 8.43
C ALA A 49 4.56 -11.84 9.77
N ALA A 50 5.37 -11.25 10.64
CA ALA A 50 5.65 -11.76 11.98
C ALA A 50 4.62 -11.34 13.05
N GLU A 51 3.69 -10.44 12.69
CA GLU A 51 2.66 -9.96 13.61
C GLU A 51 1.77 -11.13 14.05
N ARG A 52 1.41 -11.14 15.33
CA ARG A 52 0.64 -12.22 15.92
C ARG A 52 -0.70 -11.71 16.45
N ASP A 53 -1.70 -12.54 16.28
CA ASP A 53 -3.02 -12.31 16.83
C ASP A 53 -3.07 -12.59 18.35
N LYS A 54 -4.24 -12.38 18.95
CA LYS A 54 -4.46 -12.63 20.39
C LYS A 54 -4.25 -14.08 20.84
N PHE A 55 -4.12 -15.01 19.91
CA PHE A 55 -3.84 -16.43 20.19
C PHE A 55 -2.37 -16.79 19.96
N GLY A 56 -1.53 -15.80 19.63
CA GLY A 56 -0.09 -16.01 19.41
C GLY A 56 0.24 -16.57 18.01
N GLU A 57 -0.73 -16.63 17.09
CA GLU A 57 -0.54 -17.11 15.72
C GLU A 57 -0.41 -15.93 14.75
N THR A 58 0.36 -16.11 13.68
CA THR A 58 0.46 -15.08 12.63
C THR A 58 -0.87 -14.94 11.90
N PHE A 59 -1.18 -13.72 11.41
CA PHE A 59 -2.42 -13.47 10.67
C PHE A 59 -2.54 -14.33 9.40
N GLY A 60 -1.42 -14.77 8.84
CA GLY A 60 -1.39 -15.54 7.59
C GLY A 60 -1.75 -14.70 6.37
N SER A 61 -2.13 -15.37 5.28
CA SER A 61 -2.66 -14.71 4.11
C SER A 61 -4.13 -14.38 4.33
N LEU A 62 -4.47 -13.11 4.24
CA LEU A 62 -5.84 -12.63 4.40
C LEU A 62 -6.47 -12.49 3.00
N SER A 63 -7.21 -13.51 2.54
CA SER A 63 -7.81 -13.54 1.22
C SER A 63 -9.27 -13.07 1.21
N GLY A 64 -10.00 -13.31 2.29
CA GLY A 64 -11.37 -12.81 2.46
C GLY A 64 -11.36 -11.46 3.19
N LEU A 65 -11.90 -10.41 2.56
CA LEU A 65 -11.99 -9.08 3.15
C LEU A 65 -13.41 -8.53 3.03
N ALA A 66 -13.94 -7.94 4.11
CA ALA A 66 -15.22 -7.27 4.11
C ALA A 66 -15.15 -5.98 4.95
N LEU A 67 -15.56 -4.87 4.37
CA LEU A 67 -15.68 -3.60 5.07
C LEU A 67 -17.08 -3.47 5.67
N ASP A 68 -17.16 -3.15 6.97
CA ASP A 68 -18.45 -2.82 7.59
C ASP A 68 -18.83 -1.39 7.24
N LEU A 69 -19.69 -1.23 6.23
CA LEU A 69 -20.15 0.06 5.75
C LEU A 69 -20.86 0.91 6.82
N ARG A 70 -21.40 0.28 7.86
CA ARG A 70 -22.04 1.00 8.97
C ARG A 70 -21.04 1.77 9.84
N THR A 71 -19.77 1.35 9.82
CA THR A 71 -18.67 1.98 10.56
C THR A 71 -17.83 2.90 9.68
N TRP A 72 -18.03 2.86 8.36
CA TRP A 72 -17.24 3.64 7.42
C TRP A 72 -17.54 5.14 7.53
N ARG A 73 -16.50 5.93 7.78
CA ARG A 73 -16.61 7.39 7.97
C ARG A 73 -15.46 8.08 7.25
N ARG A 74 -15.73 9.30 6.81
CA ARG A 74 -14.69 10.22 6.32
C ARG A 74 -14.66 11.45 7.23
N ALA A 75 -13.52 11.73 7.80
CA ALA A 75 -13.28 12.91 8.63
C ALA A 75 -13.04 14.16 7.76
N ALA A 76 -13.07 15.34 8.38
CA ALA A 76 -12.89 16.62 7.69
C ALA A 76 -11.48 16.77 7.09
N ASP A 77 -10.47 16.15 7.68
CA ASP A 77 -9.09 16.12 7.20
C ASP A 77 -8.87 15.13 6.03
N GLY A 78 -9.94 14.45 5.58
CA GLY A 78 -9.87 13.48 4.49
C GLY A 78 -9.52 12.06 4.92
N THR A 79 -9.26 11.81 6.21
CA THR A 79 -9.00 10.48 6.76
C THR A 79 -10.27 9.63 6.73
N TYR A 80 -10.14 8.38 6.31
CA TYR A 80 -11.19 7.38 6.37
C TYR A 80 -10.94 6.44 7.54
N THR A 81 -12.00 6.11 8.29
CA THR A 81 -11.97 5.13 9.37
C THR A 81 -13.08 4.12 9.20
N GLY A 82 -12.90 2.91 9.75
CA GLY A 82 -13.91 1.88 9.71
C GLY A 82 -13.41 0.55 10.24
N THR A 83 -14.30 -0.43 10.27
CA THR A 83 -14.00 -1.80 10.66
C THR A 83 -13.88 -2.68 9.41
N LEU A 84 -12.78 -3.39 9.31
CA LEU A 84 -12.50 -4.38 8.27
C LEU A 84 -12.52 -5.77 8.92
N TYR A 85 -13.28 -6.68 8.34
CA TYR A 85 -13.22 -8.10 8.68
C TYR A 85 -12.33 -8.81 7.67
N ALA A 86 -11.39 -9.60 8.17
CA ALA A 86 -10.41 -10.29 7.36
C ALA A 86 -10.37 -11.77 7.73
N GLN A 87 -10.44 -12.65 6.75
CA GLN A 87 -10.40 -14.08 6.93
C GLN A 87 -9.10 -14.64 6.36
N PRO A 88 -8.29 -15.33 7.20
CA PRO A 88 -7.09 -16.00 6.72
C PRO A 88 -7.40 -17.14 5.77
N ASP A 89 -6.61 -17.23 4.72
CA ASP A 89 -6.57 -18.40 3.84
C ASP A 89 -5.63 -19.44 4.46
N ARG A 90 -6.15 -20.18 5.43
CA ARG A 90 -5.41 -21.21 6.16
C ARG A 90 -5.99 -22.57 5.81
N GLY A 91 -5.14 -23.41 5.25
CA GLY A 91 -5.48 -24.77 4.88
C GLY A 91 -4.25 -25.67 4.91
N ILE A 92 -4.23 -26.70 4.09
CA ILE A 92 -3.05 -27.54 3.89
C ILE A 92 -1.99 -26.73 3.14
N THR A 93 -0.90 -26.37 3.84
CA THR A 93 0.18 -25.53 3.29
C THR A 93 1.20 -26.33 2.47
N ARG A 94 1.23 -27.66 2.63
CA ARG A 94 1.99 -28.61 1.81
C ARG A 94 1.30 -29.97 1.82
N VAL A 95 1.59 -30.78 0.83
CA VAL A 95 1.06 -32.15 0.74
C VAL A 95 1.43 -32.94 2.00
N GLY A 96 0.43 -33.51 2.68
CA GLY A 96 0.60 -34.31 3.88
C GLY A 96 0.76 -33.51 5.20
N ALA A 97 0.70 -32.17 5.18
CA ALA A 97 0.75 -31.35 6.40
C ALA A 97 -0.64 -30.76 6.70
N ALA A 98 -1.20 -31.14 7.84
CA ALA A 98 -2.39 -30.47 8.40
C ALA A 98 -1.94 -29.32 9.30
N THR A 99 -2.65 -28.19 9.27
CA THR A 99 -2.50 -27.11 10.24
C THR A 99 -3.49 -27.32 11.39
N ASN A 100 -3.04 -27.05 12.62
CA ASN A 100 -3.92 -26.98 13.80
C ASN A 100 -4.56 -25.60 14.00
N TYR A 101 -4.43 -24.73 13.01
CA TYR A 101 -5.02 -23.40 13.05
C TYR A 101 -6.55 -23.46 13.16
N THR A 102 -7.10 -22.85 14.20
CA THR A 102 -8.55 -22.71 14.36
C THR A 102 -9.08 -21.63 13.42
N PRO A 103 -9.97 -21.96 12.47
CA PRO A 103 -10.56 -20.99 11.57
C PRO A 103 -11.21 -19.83 12.34
N ARG A 104 -10.91 -18.60 11.93
CA ARG A 104 -11.42 -17.40 12.59
C ARG A 104 -11.47 -16.22 11.61
N THR A 105 -12.28 -15.24 11.95
CA THR A 105 -12.30 -13.95 11.28
C THR A 105 -11.64 -12.93 12.19
N HIS A 106 -10.70 -12.15 11.65
CA HIS A 106 -10.08 -11.03 12.35
C HIS A 106 -10.91 -9.77 12.12
N ARG A 107 -11.15 -9.03 13.20
CA ARG A 107 -11.67 -7.69 13.14
C ARG A 107 -10.49 -6.72 13.24
N LEU A 108 -10.37 -5.84 12.28
CA LEU A 108 -9.32 -4.84 12.18
C LEU A 108 -9.94 -3.44 12.18
N ASP A 109 -9.42 -2.54 12.97
CA ASP A 109 -9.80 -1.14 12.91
C ASP A 109 -8.89 -0.45 11.89
N LEU A 110 -9.51 0.11 10.86
CA LEU A 110 -8.84 0.77 9.73
C LEU A 110 -8.83 2.28 9.96
N SER A 111 -7.66 2.88 9.77
CA SER A 111 -7.49 4.32 9.59
C SER A 111 -6.63 4.56 8.37
N PHE A 112 -7.13 5.35 7.41
CA PHE A 112 -6.49 5.54 6.12
C PHE A 112 -6.60 6.99 5.66
N THR A 113 -5.46 7.65 5.47
CA THR A 113 -5.40 8.98 4.87
C THR A 113 -4.82 8.84 3.46
N PRO A 114 -5.63 9.08 2.40
CA PRO A 114 -5.15 9.01 1.04
C PRO A 114 -4.03 10.02 0.78
N ALA A 115 -3.02 9.62 0.02
CA ALA A 115 -2.06 10.57 -0.53
C ALA A 115 -2.76 11.53 -1.52
N PRO A 116 -2.31 12.80 -1.61
CA PRO A 116 -2.87 13.80 -2.50
C PRO A 116 -2.64 13.47 -3.98
#